data_27596216d7ddea5ab38558ab9a32188a
#
_entry.id   27596216d7ddea5ab38558ab9a32188a
#
_cell.length_a   1.000
_cell.length_b   1.000
_cell.length_c   1.000
_cell.angle_alpha   90.00
_cell.angle_beta   90.00
_cell.angle_gamma   90.00
#
_symmetry.space_group_name_H-M   'P 1'
#
loop_
_entity.id
_entity.type
_entity.pdbx_description
1 polymer ?
#
loop_
_entity_poly.entity_id
_entity_poly.type
_entity_poly.pdbx_seq_one_letter_code
_entity_poly.pdbx_strand_id
1 'polypeptide(L)'
;MKKNYIFTFILLLSIVGISAQTIVSTTAENKNAIVEESTGIHCSYCPDGHAMLNQIVDQNPDDVFVIKFHEGGYAWDCDPNGGHDFNNSIANQLNGIVGDGGVQPSASVNRQVFSNYSLTGGTAMSRSYWASAISQVLQESAYVNVGVEAELSGNVLTIHVEAYYTASSPQSTNYLHISIMQDETIGPQMGADSFNPSYIVSSSPNPDYQHSEYDYRHMDRLVDMVDGINGDAISTTSVGSFIDRTYTYTLPDFYNDVPVDLSEIEVAAFITDGSEIINGYKVETTPVGYDVAVVSIDSPSGNGVYSDNEN
;
A
#
# COMPACT_ATOMS: atom_id res chain seq x y z
N MET A 1 65.52 -1.32 -48.66
CA MET A 1 64.05 -1.32 -48.63
C MET A 1 63.61 -1.74 -47.22
N LYS A 2 63.10 -0.79 -46.41
CA LYS A 2 62.56 -1.07 -45.06
C LYS A 2 61.07 -1.31 -45.20
N LYS A 3 60.57 -2.50 -44.82
CA LYS A 3 59.17 -2.86 -44.78
C LYS A 3 58.59 -2.32 -43.45
N ASN A 4 57.66 -1.35 -43.52
CA ASN A 4 56.90 -0.92 -42.40
C ASN A 4 55.67 -1.83 -42.22
N TYR A 5 55.57 -2.51 -41.09
CA TYR A 5 54.37 -3.25 -40.71
C TYR A 5 53.45 -2.30 -39.89
N ILE A 6 52.28 -2.01 -40.41
CA ILE A 6 51.22 -1.29 -39.69
C ILE A 6 50.45 -2.36 -38.89
N PHE A 7 50.56 -2.30 -37.57
CA PHE A 7 49.74 -3.10 -36.66
C PHE A 7 48.43 -2.36 -36.39
N THR A 8 47.34 -2.83 -37.01
CA THR A 8 46.00 -2.31 -36.72
C THR A 8 45.50 -2.97 -35.45
N PHE A 9 45.40 -2.21 -34.36
CA PHE A 9 44.82 -2.64 -33.11
C PHE A 9 43.30 -2.51 -33.20
N ILE A 10 42.58 -3.64 -33.36
CA ILE A 10 41.12 -3.66 -33.31
C ILE A 10 40.73 -3.68 -31.82
N LEU A 11 40.26 -2.53 -31.31
CA LEU A 11 39.65 -2.43 -29.98
C LEU A 11 38.25 -3.06 -30.04
N LEU A 12 38.13 -4.29 -29.54
CA LEU A 12 36.83 -4.88 -29.28
C LEU A 12 36.19 -4.18 -28.10
N LEU A 13 35.23 -3.26 -28.38
CA LEU A 13 34.36 -2.69 -27.37
C LEU A 13 33.32 -3.78 -27.01
N SER A 14 33.54 -4.50 -25.91
CA SER A 14 32.50 -5.32 -25.31
C SER A 14 31.42 -4.39 -24.75
N ILE A 15 30.28 -4.30 -25.43
CA ILE A 15 29.07 -3.71 -24.88
C ILE A 15 28.62 -4.67 -23.78
N VAL A 16 28.97 -4.40 -22.54
CA VAL A 16 28.29 -4.99 -21.38
C VAL A 16 26.91 -4.38 -21.39
N GLY A 17 25.94 -5.12 -21.87
CA GLY A 17 24.54 -4.77 -21.70
C GLY A 17 24.28 -4.73 -20.18
N ILE A 18 24.05 -3.55 -19.64
CA ILE A 18 23.46 -3.40 -18.32
C ILE A 18 22.01 -3.84 -18.54
N SER A 19 21.71 -5.10 -18.23
CA SER A 19 20.32 -5.53 -18.04
C SER A 19 19.88 -4.83 -16.76
N ALA A 20 18.96 -3.88 -16.87
CA ALA A 20 18.25 -3.41 -15.69
C ALA A 20 17.62 -4.65 -15.05
N GLN A 21 17.88 -4.88 -13.78
CA GLN A 21 17.27 -5.96 -13.04
C GLN A 21 15.78 -5.65 -12.95
N THR A 22 14.94 -6.57 -13.42
CA THR A 22 13.48 -6.42 -13.29
C THR A 22 13.10 -6.59 -11.82
N ILE A 23 12.13 -5.79 -11.36
CA ILE A 23 11.58 -5.89 -10.00
C ILE A 23 10.48 -6.95 -9.92
N VAL A 24 9.87 -7.32 -11.05
CA VAL A 24 8.83 -8.34 -11.12
C VAL A 24 9.41 -9.71 -11.42
N SER A 25 8.90 -10.74 -10.75
CA SER A 25 9.21 -12.15 -11.06
C SER A 25 8.62 -12.57 -12.41
N THR A 26 9.39 -13.33 -13.19
CA THR A 26 8.96 -13.90 -14.47
C THR A 26 8.53 -15.37 -14.36
N THR A 27 8.56 -15.94 -13.17
CA THR A 27 8.07 -17.30 -12.89
C THR A 27 6.61 -17.28 -12.46
N ALA A 28 5.86 -18.33 -12.78
CA ALA A 28 4.47 -18.44 -12.33
C ALA A 28 4.40 -18.54 -10.80
N GLU A 29 3.55 -17.72 -10.20
CA GLU A 29 3.32 -17.64 -8.77
C GLU A 29 1.83 -17.78 -8.45
N ASN A 30 1.51 -17.97 -7.18
CA ASN A 30 0.15 -17.87 -6.70
C ASN A 30 -0.26 -16.39 -6.58
N LYS A 31 -1.55 -16.15 -6.40
CA LYS A 31 -2.08 -14.83 -6.09
C LYS A 31 -1.64 -14.39 -4.70
N ASN A 32 -1.33 -13.13 -4.59
CA ASN A 32 -1.37 -12.43 -3.31
C ASN A 32 -2.83 -12.09 -2.95
N ALA A 33 -3.15 -12.10 -1.67
CA ALA A 33 -4.47 -11.73 -1.19
C ALA A 33 -4.52 -10.23 -0.88
N ILE A 34 -5.35 -9.51 -1.62
CA ILE A 34 -5.58 -8.10 -1.39
C ILE A 34 -6.96 -7.96 -0.75
N VAL A 35 -6.95 -7.42 0.47
CA VAL A 35 -8.15 -7.26 1.30
C VAL A 35 -8.55 -5.80 1.31
N GLU A 36 -9.70 -5.49 0.74
CA GLU A 36 -10.28 -4.16 0.77
C GLU A 36 -11.34 -4.11 1.88
N GLU A 37 -11.01 -3.46 3.01
CA GLU A 37 -11.86 -3.36 4.19
C GLU A 37 -12.63 -2.05 4.24
N SER A 38 -13.97 -2.13 4.26
CA SER A 38 -14.85 -1.01 4.58
C SER A 38 -14.86 -0.78 6.09
N THR A 39 -14.48 0.42 6.51
CA THR A 39 -14.29 0.79 7.92
C THR A 39 -14.70 2.25 8.19
N GLY A 40 -14.67 2.65 9.45
CA GLY A 40 -14.95 4.02 9.85
C GLY A 40 -14.60 4.29 11.31
N ILE A 41 -14.24 5.54 11.61
CA ILE A 41 -13.76 5.99 12.93
C ILE A 41 -14.84 5.84 14.03
N HIS A 42 -16.13 5.98 13.68
CA HIS A 42 -17.27 5.82 14.61
C HIS A 42 -17.90 4.42 14.56
N CYS A 43 -17.24 3.46 13.92
CA CYS A 43 -17.70 2.07 13.86
C CYS A 43 -17.18 1.28 15.08
N SER A 44 -18.06 0.90 15.99
CA SER A 44 -17.71 0.22 17.25
C SER A 44 -17.04 -1.13 17.09
N TYR A 45 -17.28 -1.84 15.99
CA TYR A 45 -16.72 -3.18 15.73
C TYR A 45 -15.56 -3.18 14.73
N CYS A 46 -15.22 -2.03 14.13
CA CYS A 46 -14.12 -1.95 13.18
C CYS A 46 -12.75 -2.28 13.81
N PRO A 47 -12.45 -1.90 15.07
CA PRO A 47 -11.19 -2.32 15.70
C PRO A 47 -11.03 -3.84 15.84
N ASP A 48 -12.12 -4.62 15.95
CA ASP A 48 -12.07 -6.07 15.94
C ASP A 48 -11.64 -6.61 14.56
N GLY A 49 -12.18 -6.02 13.49
CA GLY A 49 -11.72 -6.29 12.11
C GLY A 49 -10.25 -5.98 11.90
N HIS A 50 -9.82 -4.79 12.34
CA HIS A 50 -8.41 -4.38 12.27
C HIS A 50 -7.49 -5.37 13.01
N ALA A 51 -7.84 -5.79 14.22
CA ALA A 51 -7.05 -6.76 14.98
C ALA A 51 -6.94 -8.12 14.28
N MET A 52 -8.03 -8.59 13.66
CA MET A 52 -8.04 -9.84 12.89
C MET A 52 -7.17 -9.75 11.64
N LEU A 53 -7.26 -8.66 10.88
CA LEU A 53 -6.43 -8.46 9.68
C LEU A 53 -4.96 -8.32 10.03
N ASN A 54 -4.61 -7.54 11.05
CA ASN A 54 -3.24 -7.40 11.51
C ASN A 54 -2.62 -8.77 11.85
N GLN A 55 -3.37 -9.63 12.57
CA GLN A 55 -2.91 -10.99 12.86
C GLN A 55 -2.72 -11.85 11.60
N ILE A 56 -3.56 -11.69 10.58
CA ILE A 56 -3.44 -12.44 9.32
C ILE A 56 -2.23 -11.95 8.53
N VAL A 57 -2.02 -10.64 8.44
CA VAL A 57 -0.84 -10.02 7.80
C VAL A 57 0.45 -10.45 8.50
N ASP A 58 0.51 -10.40 9.82
CA ASP A 58 1.68 -10.85 10.59
C ASP A 58 2.08 -12.31 10.30
N GLN A 59 1.12 -13.16 9.94
CA GLN A 59 1.35 -14.55 9.57
C GLN A 59 1.71 -14.74 8.09
N ASN A 60 1.43 -13.75 7.23
CA ASN A 60 1.62 -13.80 5.79
C ASN A 60 2.11 -12.43 5.26
N PRO A 61 3.24 -11.91 5.76
CA PRO A 61 3.64 -10.52 5.51
C PRO A 61 3.95 -10.20 4.04
N ASP A 62 4.34 -11.21 3.25
CA ASP A 62 4.71 -11.04 1.84
C ASP A 62 3.56 -11.34 0.87
N ASP A 63 2.46 -11.95 1.36
CA ASP A 63 1.40 -12.51 0.52
C ASP A 63 0.02 -11.90 0.79
N VAL A 64 -0.15 -11.14 1.88
CA VAL A 64 -1.44 -10.53 2.26
C VAL A 64 -1.27 -9.03 2.47
N PHE A 65 -2.03 -8.24 1.71
CA PHE A 65 -2.04 -6.79 1.78
C PHE A 65 -3.44 -6.29 2.09
N VAL A 66 -3.52 -5.26 2.93
CA VAL A 66 -4.79 -4.65 3.33
C VAL A 66 -4.88 -3.23 2.81
N ILE A 67 -6.07 -2.84 2.36
CA ILE A 67 -6.44 -1.48 1.99
C ILE A 67 -7.69 -1.15 2.79
N LYS A 68 -7.58 -0.29 3.80
CA LYS A 68 -8.70 0.13 4.64
C LYS A 68 -9.28 1.43 4.10
N PHE A 69 -10.48 1.33 3.54
CA PHE A 69 -11.17 2.51 3.03
C PHE A 69 -12.24 2.97 4.02
N HIS A 70 -12.03 4.18 4.55
CA HIS A 70 -12.96 4.83 5.45
C HIS A 70 -14.06 5.50 4.62
N GLU A 71 -15.30 5.07 4.81
CA GLU A 71 -16.40 5.51 3.97
C GLU A 71 -17.72 5.72 4.75
N GLY A 72 -18.63 6.46 4.13
CA GLY A 72 -19.98 6.66 4.64
C GLY A 72 -20.05 7.40 5.97
N GLY A 73 -21.17 7.23 6.66
CA GLY A 73 -21.49 7.99 7.88
C GLY A 73 -20.61 7.69 9.10
N TYR A 74 -19.89 6.58 9.10
CA TYR A 74 -18.98 6.23 10.20
C TYR A 74 -17.55 6.76 10.01
N ALA A 75 -17.21 7.22 8.80
CA ALA A 75 -15.90 7.78 8.51
C ALA A 75 -15.86 9.31 8.60
N TRP A 76 -17.03 9.92 8.66
CA TRP A 76 -17.22 11.35 8.62
C TRP A 76 -16.94 12.00 9.99
N ASP A 77 -16.18 13.08 9.98
CA ASP A 77 -15.95 13.90 11.16
C ASP A 77 -17.24 14.58 11.62
N CYS A 78 -17.64 14.27 12.83
CA CYS A 78 -18.71 14.95 13.53
C CYS A 78 -18.23 15.65 14.82
N ASP A 79 -16.91 15.73 15.02
CA ASP A 79 -16.34 16.31 16.20
C ASP A 79 -16.43 17.86 16.17
N PRO A 80 -16.73 18.49 17.32
CA PRO A 80 -16.93 19.93 17.36
C PRO A 80 -15.70 20.75 16.97
N ASN A 81 -14.51 20.18 17.09
CA ASN A 81 -13.24 20.84 16.83
C ASN A 81 -12.67 20.51 15.43
N GLY A 82 -13.26 19.57 14.71
CA GLY A 82 -12.79 19.10 13.41
C GLY A 82 -11.45 18.36 13.47
N GLY A 83 -10.88 18.08 12.32
CA GLY A 83 -9.52 17.54 12.20
C GLY A 83 -9.41 16.02 11.99
N HIS A 84 -10.54 15.31 11.83
CA HIS A 84 -10.56 13.85 11.77
C HIS A 84 -11.53 13.30 10.72
N ASP A 85 -11.76 14.04 9.63
CA ASP A 85 -12.58 13.54 8.53
C ASP A 85 -11.78 12.54 7.68
N PHE A 86 -11.98 11.25 7.94
CA PHE A 86 -11.34 10.16 7.21
C PHE A 86 -12.10 9.76 5.94
N ASN A 87 -13.30 10.29 5.75
CA ASN A 87 -14.10 10.05 4.56
C ASN A 87 -13.43 10.69 3.34
N ASN A 88 -13.33 9.98 2.24
CA ASN A 88 -12.86 10.54 0.98
C ASN A 88 -13.68 10.03 -0.23
N SER A 89 -13.59 10.77 -1.34
CA SER A 89 -14.39 10.46 -2.54
C SER A 89 -13.98 9.13 -3.19
N ILE A 90 -12.71 8.74 -3.10
CA ILE A 90 -12.19 7.47 -3.62
C ILE A 90 -12.72 6.30 -2.79
N ALA A 91 -12.71 6.41 -1.46
CA ALA A 91 -13.28 5.40 -0.57
C ALA A 91 -14.77 5.17 -0.85
N ASN A 92 -15.55 6.25 -1.02
CA ASN A 92 -16.97 6.14 -1.34
C ASN A 92 -17.23 5.50 -2.73
N GLN A 93 -16.37 5.76 -3.71
CA GLN A 93 -16.44 5.11 -5.03
C GLN A 93 -16.04 3.63 -4.95
N LEU A 94 -15.00 3.31 -4.17
CA LEU A 94 -14.55 1.93 -3.95
C LEU A 94 -15.63 1.10 -3.28
N ASN A 95 -16.36 1.66 -2.31
CA ASN A 95 -17.53 1.01 -1.72
C ASN A 95 -18.59 0.64 -2.76
N GLY A 96 -18.75 1.44 -3.81
CA GLY A 96 -19.64 1.13 -4.94
C GLY A 96 -19.21 -0.11 -5.75
N ILE A 97 -17.93 -0.51 -5.69
CA ILE A 97 -17.36 -1.67 -6.39
C ILE A 97 -17.36 -2.90 -5.48
N VAL A 98 -16.78 -2.78 -4.29
CA VAL A 98 -16.59 -3.91 -3.38
C VAL A 98 -17.77 -4.09 -2.42
N GLY A 99 -18.47 -3.00 -2.14
CA GLY A 99 -19.58 -2.95 -1.20
C GLY A 99 -19.14 -3.03 0.26
N ASP A 100 -20.02 -2.63 1.15
CA ASP A 100 -19.90 -2.84 2.60
C ASP A 100 -20.84 -3.94 3.10
N GLY A 101 -21.62 -4.51 2.19
CA GLY A 101 -22.67 -5.47 2.55
C GLY A 101 -23.77 -4.88 3.46
N GLY A 102 -23.81 -3.56 3.61
CA GLY A 102 -24.71 -2.83 4.50
C GLY A 102 -24.28 -2.86 5.97
N VAL A 103 -23.06 -3.30 6.26
CA VAL A 103 -22.47 -3.36 7.62
C VAL A 103 -20.97 -3.09 7.60
N GLN A 104 -20.46 -2.50 8.68
CA GLN A 104 -19.03 -2.34 8.93
C GLN A 104 -18.65 -3.02 10.26
N PRO A 105 -17.44 -3.62 10.36
CA PRO A 105 -16.49 -3.83 9.26
C PRO A 105 -16.97 -4.96 8.33
N SER A 106 -16.73 -4.77 7.04
CA SER A 106 -16.82 -5.82 6.03
C SER A 106 -15.65 -5.73 5.08
N ALA A 107 -15.29 -6.80 4.40
CA ALA A 107 -14.19 -6.75 3.44
C ALA A 107 -14.47 -7.61 2.22
N SER A 108 -13.80 -7.23 1.14
CA SER A 108 -13.63 -8.02 -0.08
C SER A 108 -12.23 -8.57 -0.16
N VAL A 109 -12.08 -9.82 -0.56
CA VAL A 109 -10.79 -10.46 -0.82
C VAL A 109 -10.65 -10.67 -2.31
N ASN A 110 -9.68 -10.01 -2.93
CA ASN A 110 -9.42 -9.97 -4.37
C ASN A 110 -10.65 -9.64 -5.22
N ARG A 111 -11.64 -8.96 -4.66
CA ARG A 111 -12.94 -8.69 -5.31
C ARG A 111 -13.62 -9.95 -5.86
N GLN A 112 -13.38 -11.11 -5.23
CA GLN A 112 -14.02 -12.36 -5.58
C GLN A 112 -15.35 -12.55 -4.85
N VAL A 113 -16.32 -13.18 -5.54
CA VAL A 113 -17.61 -13.53 -4.94
C VAL A 113 -17.52 -14.91 -4.30
N PHE A 114 -17.34 -14.95 -3.00
CA PHE A 114 -17.43 -16.19 -2.21
C PHE A 114 -18.89 -16.42 -1.79
N SER A 115 -19.65 -17.12 -2.60
CA SER A 115 -21.12 -17.23 -2.45
C SER A 115 -21.58 -17.72 -1.07
N ASN A 116 -20.76 -18.52 -0.37
CA ASN A 116 -21.04 -18.99 0.99
C ASN A 116 -20.70 -17.97 2.10
N TYR A 117 -19.94 -16.91 1.77
CA TYR A 117 -19.43 -15.91 2.71
C TYR A 117 -20.03 -14.51 2.46
N SER A 118 -20.55 -14.31 1.25
CA SER A 118 -21.10 -13.02 0.82
C SER A 118 -22.27 -12.57 1.68
N LEU A 119 -22.27 -11.29 2.06
CA LEU A 119 -23.36 -10.68 2.83
C LEU A 119 -24.61 -10.43 1.99
N THR A 120 -24.42 -9.98 0.73
CA THR A 120 -25.51 -9.52 -0.13
C THR A 120 -25.46 -10.11 -1.55
N GLY A 121 -24.67 -11.16 -1.78
CA GLY A 121 -24.43 -11.73 -3.11
C GLY A 121 -23.30 -11.06 -3.89
N GLY A 122 -22.68 -10.01 -3.34
CA GLY A 122 -21.48 -9.34 -3.88
C GLY A 122 -20.18 -9.89 -3.27
N THR A 123 -19.13 -9.09 -3.29
CA THR A 123 -17.80 -9.49 -2.83
C THR A 123 -17.61 -9.27 -1.32
N ALA A 124 -18.39 -8.37 -0.72
CA ALA A 124 -18.29 -8.07 0.71
C ALA A 124 -18.70 -9.25 1.60
N MET A 125 -17.89 -9.52 2.62
CA MET A 125 -18.12 -10.58 3.58
C MET A 125 -17.82 -10.12 5.02
N SER A 126 -18.45 -10.81 6.00
CA SER A 126 -18.19 -10.59 7.42
C SER A 126 -16.79 -11.06 7.80
N ARG A 127 -16.18 -10.38 8.79
CA ARG A 127 -14.84 -10.67 9.31
C ARG A 127 -14.60 -12.14 9.72
N SER A 128 -15.65 -12.85 10.11
CA SER A 128 -15.55 -14.28 10.46
C SER A 128 -15.14 -15.19 9.29
N TYR A 129 -15.18 -14.70 8.05
CA TYR A 129 -14.83 -15.46 6.85
C TYR A 129 -13.53 -15.01 6.18
N TRP A 130 -12.93 -13.89 6.60
CA TRP A 130 -11.76 -13.30 5.94
C TRP A 130 -10.58 -14.28 5.87
N ALA A 131 -10.20 -14.89 6.99
CA ALA A 131 -9.12 -15.87 7.01
C ALA A 131 -9.35 -17.04 6.05
N SER A 132 -10.61 -17.51 5.93
CA SER A 132 -10.96 -18.61 5.04
C SER A 132 -10.89 -18.20 3.57
N ALA A 133 -11.36 -17.00 3.22
CA ALA A 133 -11.29 -16.47 1.87
C ALA A 133 -9.84 -16.20 1.45
N ILE A 134 -9.05 -15.55 2.31
CA ILE A 134 -7.62 -15.30 2.10
C ILE A 134 -6.88 -16.61 1.85
N SER A 135 -7.07 -17.62 2.70
CA SER A 135 -6.44 -18.94 2.53
C SER A 135 -6.80 -19.62 1.21
N GLN A 136 -7.99 -19.37 0.67
CA GLN A 136 -8.37 -19.90 -0.66
C GLN A 136 -7.64 -19.15 -1.78
N VAL A 137 -7.62 -17.82 -1.74
CA VAL A 137 -6.94 -16.97 -2.73
C VAL A 137 -5.46 -17.32 -2.83
N LEU A 138 -4.76 -17.47 -1.70
CA LEU A 138 -3.34 -17.82 -1.66
C LEU A 138 -3.00 -19.19 -2.30
N GLN A 139 -3.99 -20.02 -2.58
CA GLN A 139 -3.81 -21.29 -3.31
C GLN A 139 -4.12 -21.18 -4.81
N GLU A 140 -4.64 -20.04 -5.26
CA GLU A 140 -4.95 -19.82 -6.67
C GLU A 140 -3.70 -19.35 -7.44
N SER A 141 -3.55 -19.81 -8.68
CA SER A 141 -2.45 -19.35 -9.54
C SER A 141 -2.78 -17.99 -10.15
N ALA A 142 -1.82 -17.06 -10.11
CA ALA A 142 -1.88 -15.82 -10.86
C ALA A 142 -1.37 -16.02 -12.29
N TYR A 143 -2.02 -15.39 -13.28
CA TYR A 143 -1.52 -15.35 -14.65
C TYR A 143 -0.68 -14.10 -14.93
N VAL A 144 -0.58 -13.19 -13.97
CA VAL A 144 0.26 -12.00 -14.01
C VAL A 144 0.90 -11.76 -12.65
N ASN A 145 2.20 -11.50 -12.64
CA ASN A 145 2.91 -11.03 -11.46
C ASN A 145 3.03 -9.52 -11.51
N VAL A 146 3.11 -8.88 -10.34
CA VAL A 146 3.23 -7.43 -10.18
C VAL A 146 4.40 -7.14 -9.26
N GLY A 147 5.28 -6.23 -9.66
CA GLY A 147 6.31 -5.63 -8.83
C GLY A 147 6.10 -4.12 -8.76
N VAL A 148 6.38 -3.51 -7.62
CA VAL A 148 6.29 -2.08 -7.41
C VAL A 148 7.45 -1.60 -6.57
N GLU A 149 7.97 -0.42 -6.91
CA GLU A 149 8.90 0.37 -6.11
C GLU A 149 8.34 1.79 -5.99
N ALA A 150 8.52 2.42 -4.85
CA ALA A 150 8.02 3.75 -4.58
C ALA A 150 9.11 4.59 -3.90
N GLU A 151 9.49 5.69 -4.55
CA GLU A 151 10.49 6.63 -4.08
C GLU A 151 9.84 7.96 -3.74
N LEU A 152 10.23 8.55 -2.59
CA LEU A 152 9.72 9.82 -2.13
C LEU A 152 10.82 10.88 -2.08
N SER A 153 10.65 11.97 -2.84
CA SER A 153 11.54 13.13 -2.85
C SER A 153 10.76 14.40 -2.46
N GLY A 154 11.00 14.89 -1.25
CA GLY A 154 10.12 15.90 -0.65
C GLY A 154 8.70 15.34 -0.51
N ASN A 155 7.72 15.95 -1.14
CA ASN A 155 6.35 15.44 -1.22
C ASN A 155 5.97 14.86 -2.60
N VAL A 156 6.97 14.61 -3.45
CA VAL A 156 6.75 14.01 -4.78
C VAL A 156 7.07 12.52 -4.71
N LEU A 157 6.06 11.72 -4.95
CA LEU A 157 6.13 10.27 -5.03
C LEU A 157 6.38 9.86 -6.48
N THR A 158 7.40 9.04 -6.71
CA THR A 158 7.67 8.35 -7.97
C THR A 158 7.43 6.88 -7.78
N ILE A 159 6.49 6.33 -8.56
CA ILE A 159 6.06 4.94 -8.45
C ILE A 159 6.42 4.21 -9.73
N HIS A 160 7.27 3.20 -9.62
CA HIS A 160 7.64 2.32 -10.73
C HIS A 160 6.92 0.98 -10.57
N VAL A 161 6.17 0.57 -11.59
CA VAL A 161 5.41 -0.68 -11.59
C VAL A 161 5.81 -1.51 -12.79
N GLU A 162 6.19 -2.75 -12.53
CA GLU A 162 6.37 -3.77 -13.54
C GLU A 162 5.31 -4.86 -13.40
N ALA A 163 4.83 -5.39 -14.53
CA ALA A 163 4.00 -6.58 -14.53
C ALA A 163 4.43 -7.55 -15.61
N TYR A 164 4.43 -8.84 -15.29
CA TYR A 164 4.79 -9.91 -16.24
C TYR A 164 3.71 -10.98 -16.32
N TYR A 165 3.21 -11.24 -17.52
CA TYR A 165 2.18 -12.23 -17.77
C TYR A 165 2.80 -13.61 -17.92
N THR A 166 2.70 -14.45 -16.91
CA THR A 166 3.18 -15.85 -16.89
C THR A 166 2.24 -16.80 -17.64
N ALA A 167 0.96 -16.39 -17.83
CA ALA A 167 -0.01 -16.99 -18.71
C ALA A 167 -0.86 -15.90 -19.37
N SER A 168 -1.58 -16.23 -20.44
CA SER A 168 -2.47 -15.25 -21.08
C SER A 168 -3.69 -14.98 -20.22
N SER A 169 -4.06 -13.70 -20.06
CA SER A 169 -5.34 -13.32 -19.44
C SER A 169 -6.52 -13.85 -20.27
N PRO A 170 -7.61 -14.27 -19.64
CA PRO A 170 -8.86 -14.56 -20.33
C PRO A 170 -9.52 -13.32 -20.92
N GLN A 171 -9.14 -12.11 -20.45
CA GLN A 171 -9.62 -10.83 -20.91
C GLN A 171 -8.64 -10.15 -21.85
N SER A 172 -9.14 -9.47 -22.86
CA SER A 172 -8.31 -8.68 -23.80
C SER A 172 -7.74 -7.41 -23.22
N THR A 173 -8.27 -6.97 -22.08
CA THR A 173 -7.86 -5.77 -21.34
C THR A 173 -7.89 -6.08 -19.85
N ASN A 174 -6.80 -5.78 -19.17
CA ASN A 174 -6.72 -5.72 -17.72
C ASN A 174 -6.53 -4.25 -17.29
N TYR A 175 -6.59 -3.97 -15.99
CA TYR A 175 -6.45 -2.62 -15.48
C TYR A 175 -5.47 -2.61 -14.31
N LEU A 176 -4.47 -1.73 -14.39
CA LEU A 176 -3.52 -1.47 -13.32
C LEU A 176 -4.10 -0.38 -12.41
N HIS A 177 -4.13 -0.66 -11.13
CA HIS A 177 -4.55 0.28 -10.09
C HIS A 177 -3.38 0.56 -9.15
N ILE A 178 -3.28 1.80 -8.69
CA ILE A 178 -2.26 2.23 -7.74
C ILE A 178 -2.97 2.95 -6.60
N SER A 179 -2.96 2.33 -5.42
CA SER A 179 -3.50 2.89 -4.19
C SER A 179 -2.37 3.52 -3.36
N ILE A 180 -2.61 4.72 -2.86
CA ILE A 180 -1.75 5.40 -1.89
C ILE A 180 -2.40 5.23 -0.53
N MET A 181 -1.64 4.74 0.43
CA MET A 181 -2.09 4.52 1.80
C MET A 181 -1.18 5.27 2.78
N GLN A 182 -1.71 5.53 3.95
CA GLN A 182 -0.94 6.08 5.06
C GLN A 182 -1.15 5.21 6.30
N ASP A 183 -0.05 4.77 6.87
CA ASP A 183 0.01 4.10 8.16
C ASP A 183 0.07 5.10 9.31
N GLU A 184 0.05 4.61 10.55
CA GLU A 184 0.25 5.38 11.78
C GLU A 184 -0.64 6.65 11.87
N THR A 185 -1.73 6.74 11.10
CA THR A 185 -2.63 7.89 11.17
C THR A 185 -3.36 7.90 12.51
N ILE A 186 -3.11 8.92 13.32
CA ILE A 186 -3.76 9.06 14.64
C ILE A 186 -5.10 9.76 14.48
N GLY A 187 -6.15 9.16 15.04
CA GLY A 187 -7.49 9.72 15.02
C GLY A 187 -8.44 8.97 15.94
N PRO A 188 -9.71 9.41 16.03
CA PRO A 188 -10.71 8.76 16.87
C PRO A 188 -11.02 7.34 16.38
N GLN A 189 -11.32 6.44 17.33
CA GLN A 189 -11.85 5.11 16.98
C GLN A 189 -12.76 4.61 18.08
N MET A 190 -14.04 4.51 17.78
CA MET A 190 -15.02 3.90 18.68
C MET A 190 -14.75 2.41 18.87
N GLY A 191 -14.85 1.92 20.11
CA GLY A 191 -14.69 0.51 20.45
C GLY A 191 -13.24 0.00 20.51
N ALA A 192 -12.25 0.90 20.31
CA ALA A 192 -10.84 0.53 20.35
C ALA A 192 -10.42 -0.13 21.67
N ASP A 193 -10.90 0.39 22.80
CA ASP A 193 -10.63 -0.11 24.15
C ASP A 193 -11.13 -1.55 24.37
N SER A 194 -12.20 -1.91 23.69
CA SER A 194 -12.83 -3.23 23.81
C SER A 194 -12.23 -4.28 22.87
N PHE A 195 -11.78 -3.86 21.68
CA PHE A 195 -11.45 -4.80 20.59
C PHE A 195 -10.01 -4.75 20.11
N ASN A 196 -9.33 -3.58 20.19
CA ASN A 196 -7.94 -3.48 19.77
C ASN A 196 -7.14 -2.45 20.61
N PRO A 197 -7.04 -2.67 21.94
CA PRO A 197 -6.43 -1.70 22.86
C PRO A 197 -4.94 -1.47 22.61
N SER A 198 -4.24 -2.38 21.93
CA SER A 198 -2.81 -2.23 21.61
C SER A 198 -2.52 -1.11 20.60
N TYR A 199 -3.53 -0.65 19.88
CA TYR A 199 -3.43 0.45 18.93
C TYR A 199 -3.91 1.79 19.50
N ILE A 200 -4.33 1.83 20.78
CA ILE A 200 -4.61 3.07 21.50
C ILE A 200 -3.30 3.73 21.91
N VAL A 201 -3.16 5.02 21.61
CA VAL A 201 -1.97 5.82 21.93
C VAL A 201 -2.19 6.80 23.08
N SER A 202 -3.45 7.14 23.41
CA SER A 202 -3.82 7.97 24.56
C SER A 202 -4.09 7.15 25.82
N SER A 203 -3.85 7.71 27.00
CA SER A 203 -4.09 7.03 28.29
C SER A 203 -5.54 7.07 28.75
N SER A 204 -6.38 7.87 28.10
CA SER A 204 -7.81 8.09 28.39
C SER A 204 -8.52 8.50 27.11
N PRO A 205 -9.87 8.40 27.07
CA PRO A 205 -10.63 8.95 25.97
C PRO A 205 -10.29 10.42 25.74
N ASN A 206 -10.18 10.81 24.48
CA ASN A 206 -9.89 12.17 24.10
C ASN A 206 -11.16 13.03 24.30
N PRO A 207 -11.12 14.09 25.13
CA PRO A 207 -12.29 14.91 25.44
C PRO A 207 -12.76 15.76 24.24
N ASP A 208 -11.93 15.91 23.23
CA ASP A 208 -12.26 16.65 22.02
C ASP A 208 -13.10 15.80 21.04
N TYR A 209 -13.18 14.49 21.24
CA TYR A 209 -13.99 13.59 20.42
C TYR A 209 -15.43 13.49 20.92
N GLN A 210 -16.37 13.40 19.98
CA GLN A 210 -17.80 13.46 20.27
C GLN A 210 -18.31 12.28 21.13
N HIS A 211 -17.76 11.09 20.92
CA HIS A 211 -18.25 9.86 21.53
C HIS A 211 -17.30 9.27 22.58
N SER A 212 -16.38 10.09 23.11
CA SER A 212 -15.37 9.66 24.08
C SER A 212 -14.47 8.54 23.52
N GLU A 213 -14.12 8.65 22.24
CA GLU A 213 -13.16 7.77 21.60
C GLU A 213 -11.76 8.03 22.13
N TYR A 214 -10.90 7.02 21.91
CA TYR A 214 -9.46 7.13 22.16
C TYR A 214 -8.74 7.61 20.91
N ASP A 215 -7.57 8.24 21.08
CA ASP A 215 -6.61 8.39 20.00
C ASP A 215 -6.13 6.98 19.61
N TYR A 216 -6.42 6.60 18.39
CA TYR A 216 -6.15 5.27 17.85
C TYR A 216 -5.25 5.37 16.62
N ARG A 217 -4.40 4.39 16.46
CA ARG A 217 -3.47 4.25 15.35
C ARG A 217 -4.13 3.48 14.21
N HIS A 218 -4.47 4.20 13.14
CA HIS A 218 -5.02 3.60 11.93
C HIS A 218 -3.90 3.21 10.97
N MET A 219 -3.88 1.94 10.56
CA MET A 219 -2.94 1.36 9.60
C MET A 219 -3.63 1.13 8.27
N ASP A 220 -2.85 1.04 7.17
CA ASP A 220 -3.32 0.74 5.81
C ASP A 220 -4.46 1.68 5.32
N ARG A 221 -4.52 2.90 5.81
CA ARG A 221 -5.59 3.85 5.48
C ARG A 221 -5.46 4.30 4.03
N LEU A 222 -6.44 3.95 3.17
CA LEU A 222 -6.51 4.46 1.80
C LEU A 222 -6.74 5.98 1.81
N VAL A 223 -5.82 6.71 1.17
CA VAL A 223 -5.90 8.17 1.05
C VAL A 223 -6.22 8.62 -0.35
N ASP A 224 -5.71 7.93 -1.39
CA ASP A 224 -6.03 8.23 -2.79
C ASP A 224 -5.71 7.04 -3.71
N MET A 225 -6.11 7.15 -4.99
CA MET A 225 -5.69 6.27 -6.07
C MET A 225 -5.19 7.10 -7.25
N VAL A 226 -3.96 6.81 -7.72
CA VAL A 226 -3.26 7.63 -8.72
C VAL A 226 -4.05 7.77 -10.03
N ASP A 227 -4.65 6.68 -10.50
CA ASP A 227 -5.44 6.64 -11.75
C ASP A 227 -6.95 6.67 -11.48
N GLY A 228 -7.33 7.02 -10.25
CA GLY A 228 -8.70 6.92 -9.80
C GLY A 228 -9.20 5.47 -9.75
N ILE A 229 -10.50 5.31 -9.56
CA ILE A 229 -11.11 4.01 -9.28
C ILE A 229 -11.12 3.04 -10.48
N ASN A 230 -10.97 3.55 -11.71
CA ASN A 230 -11.08 2.75 -12.93
C ASN A 230 -9.76 2.09 -13.34
N GLY A 231 -8.63 2.58 -12.82
CA GLY A 231 -7.30 2.11 -13.17
C GLY A 231 -6.87 2.44 -14.60
N ASP A 232 -5.63 2.07 -14.93
CA ASP A 232 -4.99 2.34 -16.21
C ASP A 232 -4.96 1.09 -17.09
N ALA A 233 -5.53 1.17 -18.29
CA ALA A 233 -5.78 0.02 -19.17
C ALA A 233 -4.48 -0.64 -19.66
N ILE A 234 -4.45 -1.97 -19.64
CA ILE A 234 -3.42 -2.85 -20.19
C ILE A 234 -4.07 -3.68 -21.31
N SER A 235 -3.67 -3.45 -22.56
CA SER A 235 -4.19 -4.17 -23.73
C SER A 235 -3.27 -5.32 -24.22
N THR A 236 -2.07 -5.45 -23.67
CA THR A 236 -1.13 -6.52 -23.98
C THR A 236 -1.14 -7.54 -22.83
N THR A 237 -2.03 -8.52 -22.91
CA THR A 237 -2.35 -9.45 -21.83
C THR A 237 -2.01 -10.91 -22.15
N SER A 238 -1.18 -11.13 -23.19
CA SER A 238 -0.71 -12.47 -23.60
C SER A 238 0.44 -12.95 -22.73
N VAL A 239 0.64 -14.26 -22.63
CA VAL A 239 1.82 -14.83 -22.01
C VAL A 239 3.11 -14.23 -22.55
N GLY A 240 4.04 -13.88 -21.68
CA GLY A 240 5.31 -13.24 -22.00
C GLY A 240 5.21 -11.71 -22.17
N SER A 241 4.03 -11.11 -22.09
CA SER A 241 3.90 -9.63 -22.08
C SER A 241 4.52 -9.06 -20.83
N PHE A 242 5.28 -7.97 -21.02
CA PHE A 242 5.93 -7.21 -19.96
C PHE A 242 5.40 -5.77 -19.99
N ILE A 243 4.99 -5.29 -18.87
CA ILE A 243 4.49 -3.93 -18.63
C ILE A 243 5.49 -3.24 -17.73
N ASP A 244 5.85 -2.03 -18.08
CA ASP A 244 6.77 -1.16 -17.35
C ASP A 244 6.18 0.25 -17.40
N ARG A 245 5.78 0.77 -16.23
CA ARG A 245 5.16 2.10 -16.10
C ARG A 245 5.70 2.84 -14.89
N THR A 246 5.89 4.14 -15.08
CA THR A 246 6.28 5.06 -14.01
C THR A 246 5.23 6.15 -13.86
N TYR A 247 4.83 6.40 -12.64
CA TYR A 247 3.89 7.44 -12.26
C TYR A 247 4.54 8.43 -11.32
N THR A 248 4.06 9.65 -11.34
CA THR A 248 4.43 10.67 -10.36
C THR A 248 3.17 11.21 -9.71
N TYR A 249 3.20 11.34 -8.39
CA TYR A 249 2.10 11.87 -7.61
C TYR A 249 2.63 12.88 -6.58
N THR A 250 1.96 14.01 -6.45
CA THR A 250 2.33 15.02 -5.44
C THR A 250 1.39 14.88 -4.24
N LEU A 251 1.95 14.45 -3.12
CA LEU A 251 1.22 14.33 -1.88
C LEU A 251 0.82 15.74 -1.39
N PRO A 252 -0.44 15.97 -1.02
CA PRO A 252 -0.88 17.22 -0.40
C PRO A 252 -0.41 17.28 1.06
N ASP A 253 -0.55 18.43 1.70
CA ASP A 253 -0.29 18.55 3.14
C ASP A 253 -1.35 17.85 3.99
N PHE A 254 -2.58 17.73 3.45
CA PHE A 254 -3.74 17.14 4.14
C PHE A 254 -4.61 16.38 3.14
N TYR A 255 -5.20 15.27 3.58
CA TYR A 255 -6.39 14.66 2.96
C TYR A 255 -7.60 15.03 3.82
N ASN A 256 -8.52 15.82 3.26
CA ASN A 256 -9.49 16.61 4.03
C ASN A 256 -8.74 17.47 5.06
N ASP A 257 -8.98 17.28 6.35
CA ASP A 257 -8.28 17.96 7.43
C ASP A 257 -7.28 17.06 8.19
N VAL A 258 -7.07 15.82 7.70
CA VAL A 258 -6.13 14.86 8.28
C VAL A 258 -4.74 15.08 7.70
N PRO A 259 -3.72 15.36 8.52
CA PRO A 259 -2.36 15.62 8.05
C PRO A 259 -1.75 14.40 7.33
N VAL A 260 -0.94 14.69 6.32
CA VAL A 260 -0.12 13.66 5.65
C VAL A 260 1.21 13.54 6.39
N ASP A 261 1.51 12.32 6.85
CA ASP A 261 2.86 11.96 7.31
C ASP A 261 3.60 11.26 6.18
N LEU A 262 4.60 11.96 5.64
CA LEU A 262 5.37 11.47 4.49
C LEU A 262 6.19 10.21 4.81
N SER A 263 6.52 9.96 6.07
CA SER A 263 7.28 8.78 6.49
C SER A 263 6.42 7.50 6.55
N GLU A 264 5.10 7.66 6.55
CA GLU A 264 4.13 6.60 6.73
C GLU A 264 3.32 6.30 5.46
N ILE A 265 3.82 6.77 4.30
CA ILE A 265 3.19 6.52 3.01
C ILE A 265 3.59 5.15 2.46
N GLU A 266 2.59 4.39 2.09
CA GLU A 266 2.72 3.11 1.40
C GLU A 266 2.02 3.14 0.04
N VAL A 267 2.47 2.28 -0.86
CA VAL A 267 1.89 2.14 -2.21
C VAL A 267 1.55 0.68 -2.47
N ALA A 268 0.31 0.42 -2.88
CA ALA A 268 -0.09 -0.87 -3.43
C ALA A 268 -0.40 -0.74 -4.93
N ALA A 269 0.20 -1.60 -5.74
CA ALA A 269 -0.12 -1.75 -7.15
C ALA A 269 -0.76 -3.11 -7.40
N PHE A 270 -1.90 -3.15 -8.10
CA PHE A 270 -2.59 -4.40 -8.39
C PHE A 270 -3.29 -4.37 -9.75
N ILE A 271 -3.46 -5.54 -10.33
CA ILE A 271 -4.10 -5.71 -11.64
C ILE A 271 -5.44 -6.41 -11.48
N THR A 272 -6.48 -5.83 -12.12
CA THR A 272 -7.81 -6.43 -12.22
C THR A 272 -8.10 -6.88 -13.66
N ASP A 273 -9.02 -7.82 -13.79
CA ASP A 273 -9.58 -8.20 -15.10
C ASP A 273 -10.84 -7.39 -15.46
N GLY A 274 -11.10 -6.33 -14.70
CA GLY A 274 -12.29 -5.49 -14.77
C GLY A 274 -13.28 -5.75 -13.63
N SER A 275 -13.17 -6.87 -12.93
CA SER A 275 -13.96 -7.21 -11.74
C SER A 275 -13.08 -7.70 -10.60
N GLU A 276 -12.39 -8.83 -10.78
CA GLU A 276 -11.55 -9.44 -9.76
C GLU A 276 -10.11 -8.88 -9.79
N ILE A 277 -9.48 -8.81 -8.63
CA ILE A 277 -8.04 -8.55 -8.51
C ILE A 277 -7.31 -9.87 -8.77
N ILE A 278 -6.44 -9.85 -9.77
CA ILE A 278 -5.70 -11.04 -10.18
C ILE A 278 -4.42 -11.21 -9.38
N ASN A 279 -3.68 -10.12 -9.19
CA ASN A 279 -2.49 -10.09 -8.35
C ASN A 279 -2.10 -8.65 -8.05
N GLY A 280 -1.21 -8.45 -7.06
CA GLY A 280 -0.66 -7.14 -6.72
C GLY A 280 0.44 -7.26 -5.69
N TYR A 281 1.07 -6.13 -5.40
CA TYR A 281 2.13 -6.02 -4.41
C TYR A 281 2.05 -4.67 -3.68
N LYS A 282 2.53 -4.62 -2.44
CA LYS A 282 2.56 -3.41 -1.59
C LYS A 282 4.00 -3.14 -1.14
N VAL A 283 4.39 -1.87 -1.09
CA VAL A 283 5.71 -1.42 -0.60
C VAL A 283 5.57 -0.18 0.25
N GLU A 284 6.48 -0.04 1.21
CA GLU A 284 6.77 1.23 1.87
C GLU A 284 7.52 2.17 0.92
N THR A 285 7.39 3.47 1.12
CA THR A 285 8.14 4.43 0.31
C THR A 285 9.60 4.54 0.78
N THR A 286 10.51 4.60 -0.19
CA THR A 286 11.93 4.84 0.08
C THR A 286 12.27 6.32 -0.09
N PRO A 287 12.74 7.02 0.96
CA PRO A 287 13.17 8.41 0.83
C PRO A 287 14.38 8.55 -0.09
N VAL A 288 14.28 9.43 -1.10
CA VAL A 288 15.39 9.75 -2.01
C VAL A 288 15.94 11.14 -1.69
N GLY A 289 17.26 11.24 -1.54
CA GLY A 289 17.93 12.55 -1.55
C GLY A 289 18.18 13.20 -0.20
N TYR A 290 18.10 12.48 0.90
CA TYR A 290 18.82 12.89 2.10
C TYR A 290 20.24 12.30 2.07
N ASP A 291 21.07 12.78 1.15
CA ASP A 291 22.49 12.79 1.39
C ASP A 291 22.67 13.68 2.63
N VAL A 292 22.76 13.06 3.80
CA VAL A 292 23.17 13.74 5.00
C VAL A 292 24.66 14.04 4.81
N ALA A 293 24.96 15.07 4.02
CA ALA A 293 26.25 15.68 4.05
C ALA A 293 26.39 16.20 5.48
N VAL A 294 27.26 15.58 6.26
CA VAL A 294 27.75 16.18 7.52
C VAL A 294 28.43 17.49 7.13
N VAL A 295 27.65 18.58 7.12
CA VAL A 295 28.11 19.90 6.64
C VAL A 295 29.08 20.53 7.61
N SER A 296 29.10 20.12 8.86
CA SER A 296 30.18 20.37 9.81
C SER A 296 30.14 19.38 10.97
N ILE A 297 31.27 18.84 11.33
CA ILE A 297 31.44 18.34 12.69
C ILE A 297 31.92 19.58 13.46
N ASP A 298 31.02 20.20 14.22
CA ASP A 298 31.41 21.18 15.21
C ASP A 298 32.27 20.45 16.25
N SER A 299 33.56 20.45 16.01
CA SER A 299 34.52 20.04 17.02
C SER A 299 34.30 20.96 18.22
N PRO A 300 34.14 20.39 19.43
CA PRO A 300 34.01 21.26 20.60
C PRO A 300 35.19 22.18 20.64
N SER A 301 34.94 23.47 20.53
CA SER A 301 35.97 24.53 20.71
C SER A 301 36.27 24.60 22.22
N GLY A 302 37.10 23.68 22.65
CA GLY A 302 37.62 23.64 23.99
C GLY A 302 38.96 22.97 23.94
N ASN A 303 40.00 23.66 24.40
CA ASN A 303 41.30 23.07 24.70
C ASN A 303 41.13 22.04 25.84
N GLY A 304 40.46 20.94 25.54
CA GLY A 304 40.40 19.77 26.40
C GLY A 304 41.68 19.02 26.36
N VAL A 305 42.58 19.33 27.28
CA VAL A 305 43.68 18.47 27.63
C VAL A 305 43.08 17.20 28.18
N TYR A 306 43.07 16.13 27.41
CA TYR A 306 42.79 14.80 27.93
C TYR A 306 44.04 14.42 28.77
N SER A 307 43.89 14.47 30.08
CA SER A 307 44.86 13.83 30.96
C SER A 307 44.62 12.34 30.92
N ASP A 308 45.50 11.59 30.32
CA ASP A 308 45.61 10.16 30.48
C ASP A 308 45.85 9.88 31.96
N ASN A 309 44.82 9.43 32.67
CA ASN A 309 44.98 8.78 33.96
C ASN A 309 45.06 7.28 33.70
N GLU A 310 46.29 6.82 33.45
CA GLU A 310 46.65 5.45 33.79
C GLU A 310 46.76 5.35 35.30
N ASN A 311 45.90 4.48 35.89
CA ASN A 311 46.22 3.59 37.00
C ASN A 311 45.11 2.56 37.22
#